data_14e111b7d53a1e061b036a0c2c14df40
#
_entry.id   14e111b7d53a1e061b036a0c2c14df40
#
_cell.length_a   1.000
_cell.length_b   1.000
_cell.length_c   1.000
_cell.angle_alpha   90.00
_cell.angle_beta   90.00
_cell.angle_gamma   90.00
#
_symmetry.space_group_name_H-M   'P 1'
#
loop_
_entity.id
_entity.type
_entity.pdbx_description
1 polymer ?
#
loop_
_entity_poly.entity_id
_entity_poly.type
_entity_poly.pdbx_seq_one_letter_code
_entity_poly.pdbx_strand_id
1 'polypeptide(L)'
;CGWFDRWGTKHHSDDAEESLGRSLDGFFKEDANFNLYMFHGGTNFGFSSVANYYDCYCPTTTSYDYGAPLSECGAYTEKYFVLRNRMQKQLGKELPELPEDTKTQKIGKVNFTEFADLEKVYKKFAVHKKSHIPHYMEHYGQNSGLILYSTTLKGNYRDSKLNAFGVHDIAYVYINGELK
;
A
#
# COMPACT_ATOMS: atom_id res chain seq x y z
N CYS A 1 13.51 10.36 -3.14
CA CYS A 1 12.26 9.62 -3.35
C CYS A 1 11.25 10.01 -2.30
N GLY A 2 9.97 9.96 -2.63
CA GLY A 2 8.89 10.28 -1.71
C GLY A 2 8.68 9.23 -0.61
N TRP A 3 7.55 9.31 0.05
CA TRP A 3 7.09 8.35 1.06
C TRP A 3 5.71 7.84 0.68
N PHE A 4 5.15 6.96 1.50
CA PHE A 4 3.80 6.43 1.28
C PHE A 4 2.74 7.53 1.13
N ASP A 5 1.93 7.44 0.10
CA ASP A 5 0.62 8.04 0.13
C ASP A 5 -0.30 7.21 1.03
N ARG A 6 -1.19 7.88 1.73
CA ARG A 6 -2.24 7.24 2.50
C ARG A 6 -3.51 7.22 1.68
N TRP A 7 -4.23 6.13 1.72
CA TRP A 7 -5.52 6.04 1.07
C TRP A 7 -6.46 7.15 1.55
N GLY A 8 -7.11 7.85 0.61
CA GLY A 8 -7.97 8.99 0.91
C GLY A 8 -7.27 10.33 1.09
N THR A 9 -5.94 10.40 1.01
CA THR A 9 -5.20 11.66 1.01
C THR A 9 -4.84 12.09 -0.41
N LYS A 10 -4.44 13.37 -0.56
CA LYS A 10 -3.93 13.86 -1.83
C LYS A 10 -2.60 13.17 -2.14
N HIS A 11 -2.41 12.78 -3.40
CA HIS A 11 -1.12 12.30 -3.88
C HIS A 11 -0.02 13.35 -3.61
N HIS A 12 1.12 12.89 -3.11
CA HIS A 12 2.27 13.76 -2.91
C HIS A 12 2.79 14.28 -4.25
N SER A 13 3.39 15.43 -4.23
CA SER A 13 4.14 15.97 -5.35
C SER A 13 5.45 16.53 -4.82
N ASP A 14 6.54 16.29 -5.51
CA ASP A 14 7.83 16.86 -5.20
C ASP A 14 8.52 17.31 -6.49
N ASP A 15 9.38 18.28 -6.35
CA ASP A 15 10.23 18.75 -7.44
C ASP A 15 11.37 17.73 -7.65
N ALA A 16 11.51 17.26 -8.89
CA ALA A 16 12.48 16.20 -9.22
C ALA A 16 13.92 16.69 -9.04
N GLU A 17 14.21 17.95 -9.38
CA GLU A 17 15.54 18.54 -9.20
C GLU A 17 15.86 18.77 -7.72
N GLU A 18 14.88 19.22 -6.93
CA GLU A 18 15.09 19.47 -5.50
C GLU A 18 15.23 18.16 -4.72
N SER A 19 14.38 17.17 -4.99
CA SER A 19 14.33 15.92 -4.23
C SER A 19 15.39 14.89 -4.62
N LEU A 20 15.76 14.83 -5.90
CA LEU A 20 16.72 13.86 -6.42
C LEU A 20 17.98 14.50 -6.99
N GLY A 21 17.84 15.54 -7.82
CA GLY A 21 18.96 16.15 -8.53
C GLY A 21 20.03 16.67 -7.56
N ARG A 22 19.66 17.45 -6.57
CA ARG A 22 20.59 17.97 -5.55
C ARG A 22 21.29 16.87 -4.74
N SER A 23 20.55 15.79 -4.43
CA SER A 23 21.13 14.66 -3.70
C SER A 23 22.18 13.95 -4.54
N LEU A 24 21.91 13.73 -5.82
CA LEU A 24 22.86 13.13 -6.76
C LEU A 24 24.11 13.98 -6.94
N ASP A 25 23.94 15.30 -7.10
CA ASP A 25 25.08 16.23 -7.21
C ASP A 25 25.98 16.17 -5.95
N GLY A 26 25.38 16.02 -4.77
CA GLY A 26 26.10 15.79 -3.53
C GLY A 26 26.89 14.49 -3.51
N PHE A 27 26.26 13.37 -3.87
CA PHE A 27 26.93 12.07 -3.94
C PHE A 27 28.10 12.05 -4.93
N PHE A 28 27.90 12.63 -6.11
CA PHE A 28 28.95 12.69 -7.13
C PHE A 28 30.13 13.57 -6.71
N LYS A 29 29.85 14.69 -6.03
CA LYS A 29 30.92 15.56 -5.50
C LYS A 29 31.80 14.85 -4.50
N GLU A 30 31.24 14.01 -3.66
CA GLU A 30 31.97 13.25 -2.61
C GLU A 30 32.43 11.85 -3.08
N ASP A 31 32.33 11.56 -4.38
CA ASP A 31 32.63 10.24 -4.97
C ASP A 31 31.95 9.09 -4.21
N ALA A 32 30.74 9.31 -3.77
CA ALA A 32 29.97 8.37 -2.95
C ALA A 32 29.09 7.47 -3.79
N ASN A 33 28.91 6.23 -3.31
CA ASN A 33 27.93 5.33 -3.87
C ASN A 33 26.51 5.71 -3.41
N PHE A 34 25.51 5.45 -4.23
CA PHE A 34 24.12 5.65 -3.88
C PHE A 34 23.26 4.47 -4.35
N ASN A 35 22.11 4.33 -3.73
CA ASN A 35 21.09 3.37 -4.11
C ASN A 35 19.73 4.05 -4.06
N LEU A 36 18.89 3.80 -5.06
CA LEU A 36 17.53 4.32 -5.11
C LEU A 36 16.54 3.27 -4.62
N TYR A 37 15.89 3.57 -3.54
CA TYR A 37 14.75 2.81 -3.04
C TYR A 37 13.51 3.72 -3.03
N MET A 38 12.63 3.58 -4.01
CA MET A 38 12.56 2.66 -5.14
C MET A 38 12.98 3.35 -6.43
N PHE A 39 13.54 2.60 -7.37
CA PHE A 39 13.67 3.04 -8.76
C PHE A 39 12.36 2.82 -9.52
N HIS A 40 11.67 1.73 -9.24
CA HIS A 40 10.32 1.38 -9.66
C HIS A 40 9.62 0.66 -8.52
N GLY A 41 8.50 1.20 -8.06
CA GLY A 41 7.78 0.63 -6.93
C GLY A 41 6.78 -0.45 -7.29
N GLY A 42 6.07 -0.27 -8.40
CA GLY A 42 5.03 -1.19 -8.86
C GLY A 42 3.68 -1.01 -8.14
N THR A 43 2.94 -2.08 -8.01
CA THR A 43 1.56 -2.10 -7.56
C THR A 43 1.37 -2.95 -6.31
N ASN A 44 0.66 -2.44 -5.34
CA ASN A 44 0.13 -3.18 -4.21
C ASN A 44 -1.19 -3.86 -4.59
N PHE A 45 -1.26 -5.18 -4.51
CA PHE A 45 -2.45 -5.92 -4.87
C PHE A 45 -3.22 -6.45 -3.65
N GLY A 46 -4.53 -6.14 -3.60
CA GLY A 46 -5.45 -6.68 -2.62
C GLY A 46 -4.97 -6.44 -1.18
N PHE A 47 -4.90 -7.50 -0.38
CA PHE A 47 -4.47 -7.43 1.02
C PHE A 47 -2.95 -7.64 1.21
N SER A 48 -2.16 -7.75 0.15
CA SER A 48 -0.71 -7.97 0.27
C SER A 48 0.06 -6.70 0.62
N SER A 49 -0.56 -5.54 0.48
CA SER A 49 0.10 -4.24 0.65
C SER A 49 0.20 -3.75 2.07
N VAL A 50 -0.39 -4.40 3.02
CA VAL A 50 -0.46 -4.05 4.44
C VAL A 50 -0.75 -2.55 4.71
N ALA A 51 -0.95 -2.17 5.97
CA ALA A 51 -1.01 -0.79 6.41
C ALA A 51 0.13 -0.52 7.40
N ASN A 52 0.51 0.75 7.55
CA ASN A 52 1.36 1.17 8.64
C ASN A 52 0.52 1.55 9.86
N TYR A 53 1.13 1.48 11.03
CA TYR A 53 0.54 1.93 12.27
C TYR A 53 1.53 2.81 13.04
N TYR A 54 1.18 4.09 13.20
CA TYR A 54 1.95 5.10 13.95
C TYR A 54 0.99 5.81 14.91
N ASP A 55 0.58 5.12 15.97
CA ASP A 55 -0.48 5.54 16.88
C ASP A 55 -1.87 5.74 16.21
N CYS A 56 -1.95 5.55 14.92
CA CYS A 56 -3.16 5.51 14.12
C CYS A 56 -2.98 4.59 12.91
N TYR A 57 -4.09 4.09 12.39
CA TYR A 57 -4.13 3.30 11.17
C TYR A 57 -3.76 4.15 9.96
N CYS A 58 -2.78 3.72 9.20
CA CYS A 58 -2.26 4.40 8.03
C CYS A 58 -2.37 3.49 6.80
N PRO A 59 -3.54 3.45 6.13
CA PRO A 59 -3.74 2.58 4.98
C PRO A 59 -2.90 3.03 3.80
N THR A 60 -2.20 2.09 3.16
CA THR A 60 -1.43 2.35 1.94
C THR A 60 -2.33 2.39 0.71
N THR A 61 -1.88 3.08 -0.33
CA THR A 61 -2.57 3.09 -1.62
C THR A 61 -2.19 1.88 -2.47
N THR A 62 -2.96 1.64 -3.54
CA THR A 62 -2.66 0.59 -4.52
C THR A 62 -1.33 0.86 -5.23
N SER A 63 -1.04 2.11 -5.58
CA SER A 63 0.23 2.46 -6.17
C SER A 63 1.37 2.43 -5.15
N TYR A 64 2.46 1.75 -5.48
CA TYR A 64 3.70 1.72 -4.69
C TYR A 64 4.79 2.55 -5.36
N ASP A 65 4.43 3.68 -5.96
CA ASP A 65 5.41 4.44 -6.74
C ASP A 65 6.36 5.29 -5.91
N TYR A 66 5.95 5.83 -4.76
CA TYR A 66 6.76 6.67 -3.88
C TYR A 66 7.47 7.85 -4.57
N GLY A 67 6.95 8.33 -5.68
CA GLY A 67 7.65 9.30 -6.51
C GLY A 67 8.96 8.75 -7.08
N ALA A 68 8.97 7.49 -7.51
CA ALA A 68 10.12 6.83 -8.09
C ALA A 68 10.45 7.38 -9.50
N PRO A 69 11.67 7.12 -10.01
CA PRO A 69 12.03 7.46 -11.39
C PRO A 69 11.15 6.80 -12.46
N LEU A 70 10.63 5.62 -12.20
CA LEU A 70 9.59 5.00 -13.03
C LEU A 70 8.26 5.00 -12.29
N SER A 71 7.19 5.33 -13.00
CA SER A 71 5.83 5.27 -12.49
C SER A 71 5.39 3.83 -12.20
N GLU A 72 4.22 3.66 -11.57
CA GLU A 72 3.65 2.34 -11.28
C GLU A 72 3.57 1.41 -12.50
N CYS A 73 3.23 1.95 -13.66
CA CYS A 73 3.18 1.20 -14.93
C CYS A 73 4.53 1.12 -15.67
N GLY A 74 5.60 1.65 -15.10
CA GLY A 74 6.94 1.65 -15.69
C GLY A 74 7.20 2.79 -16.67
N ALA A 75 6.31 3.78 -16.79
CA ALA A 75 6.53 4.95 -17.64
C ALA A 75 7.59 5.87 -17.02
N TYR A 76 8.32 6.58 -17.86
CA TYR A 76 9.33 7.54 -17.43
C TYR A 76 8.71 8.73 -16.72
N THR A 77 9.27 9.09 -15.56
CA THR A 77 8.91 10.31 -14.84
C THR A 77 9.98 11.38 -15.04
N GLU A 78 9.72 12.61 -14.59
CA GLU A 78 10.70 13.68 -14.59
C GLU A 78 11.97 13.29 -13.82
N LYS A 79 11.84 12.58 -12.70
CA LYS A 79 12.97 12.06 -11.92
C LYS A 79 13.87 11.11 -12.70
N TYR A 80 13.30 10.32 -13.60
CA TYR A 80 14.09 9.46 -14.48
C TYR A 80 15.03 10.28 -15.36
N PHE A 81 14.53 11.35 -15.95
CA PHE A 81 15.36 12.21 -16.82
C PHE A 81 16.38 13.01 -16.01
N VAL A 82 16.03 13.48 -14.84
CA VAL A 82 16.99 14.12 -13.91
C VAL A 82 18.13 13.16 -13.59
N LEU A 83 17.81 11.94 -13.17
CA LEU A 83 18.80 10.89 -12.89
C LEU A 83 19.68 10.58 -14.10
N ARG A 84 19.05 10.31 -15.25
CA ARG A 84 19.75 9.98 -16.48
C ARG A 84 20.74 11.07 -16.89
N ASN A 85 20.31 12.32 -16.85
CA ASN A 85 21.16 13.47 -17.23
C ASN A 85 22.37 13.61 -16.29
N ARG A 86 22.15 13.42 -14.96
CA ARG A 86 23.23 13.46 -13.98
C ARG A 86 24.22 12.32 -14.18
N MET A 87 23.72 11.10 -14.41
CA MET A 87 24.56 9.93 -14.67
C MET A 87 25.39 10.11 -15.97
N GLN A 88 24.77 10.58 -17.02
CA GLN A 88 25.47 10.83 -18.29
C GLN A 88 26.61 11.84 -18.11
N LYS A 89 26.34 12.93 -17.41
CA LYS A 89 27.35 13.95 -17.08
C LYS A 89 28.49 13.37 -16.23
N GLN A 90 28.15 12.60 -15.18
CA GLN A 90 29.16 12.00 -14.29
C GLN A 90 30.03 10.98 -15.01
N LEU A 91 29.46 10.18 -15.88
CA LEU A 91 30.17 9.15 -16.63
C LEU A 91 30.98 9.70 -17.82
N GLY A 92 30.73 10.96 -18.23
CA GLY A 92 31.38 11.59 -19.38
C GLY A 92 31.10 10.90 -20.73
N LYS A 93 29.99 10.16 -20.83
CA LYS A 93 29.60 9.44 -22.05
C LYS A 93 28.08 9.41 -22.20
N GLU A 94 27.65 9.27 -23.45
CA GLU A 94 26.23 9.03 -23.74
C GLU A 94 25.75 7.69 -23.19
N LEU A 95 24.56 7.70 -22.64
CA LEU A 95 23.87 6.48 -22.21
C LEU A 95 23.11 5.89 -23.41
N PRO A 96 22.81 4.59 -23.43
CA PRO A 96 22.03 3.95 -24.46
C PRO A 96 20.72 4.67 -24.75
N GLU A 97 20.21 4.54 -25.99
CA GLU A 97 18.88 5.04 -26.32
C GLU A 97 17.81 4.46 -25.38
N LEU A 98 16.79 5.26 -25.10
CA LEU A 98 15.70 4.81 -24.27
C LEU A 98 14.79 3.84 -25.05
N PRO A 99 14.36 2.75 -24.41
CA PRO A 99 13.25 1.97 -24.93
C PRO A 99 11.99 2.84 -25.13
N GLU A 100 11.07 2.38 -25.97
CA GLU A 100 9.77 3.03 -26.11
C GLU A 100 9.06 3.06 -24.74
N ASP A 101 8.47 4.20 -24.41
CA ASP A 101 7.76 4.37 -23.14
C ASP A 101 6.54 3.43 -23.05
N THR A 102 6.16 3.06 -21.83
CA THR A 102 5.02 2.17 -21.62
C THR A 102 3.71 2.84 -22.01
N LYS A 103 2.87 2.10 -22.70
CA LYS A 103 1.55 2.58 -23.13
C LYS A 103 0.47 2.08 -22.17
N THR A 104 -0.33 3.00 -21.66
CA THR A 104 -1.51 2.66 -20.88
C THR A 104 -2.72 2.46 -21.77
N GLN A 105 -3.60 1.52 -21.40
CA GLN A 105 -4.85 1.25 -22.10
C GLN A 105 -6.03 1.87 -21.34
N LYS A 106 -6.89 2.57 -22.04
CA LYS A 106 -8.16 3.05 -21.51
C LYS A 106 -9.21 1.97 -21.69
N ILE A 107 -9.64 1.34 -20.59
CA ILE A 107 -10.62 0.24 -20.62
C ILE A 107 -12.06 0.77 -20.76
N GLY A 108 -12.34 1.99 -20.31
CA GLY A 108 -13.69 2.54 -20.34
C GLY A 108 -14.55 2.10 -19.13
N LYS A 109 -15.88 2.11 -19.31
CA LYS A 109 -16.83 1.78 -18.24
C LYS A 109 -17.04 0.26 -18.17
N VAL A 110 -16.77 -0.33 -17.01
CA VAL A 110 -17.08 -1.74 -16.72
C VAL A 110 -18.31 -1.77 -15.80
N ASN A 111 -19.32 -2.56 -16.16
CA ASN A 111 -20.49 -2.78 -15.33
C ASN A 111 -20.34 -4.10 -14.58
N PHE A 112 -20.45 -4.06 -13.26
CA PHE A 112 -20.56 -5.27 -12.44
C PHE A 112 -22.00 -5.77 -12.46
N THR A 113 -22.20 -7.02 -12.82
CA THR A 113 -23.54 -7.64 -12.93
C THR A 113 -23.86 -8.56 -11.75
N GLU A 114 -22.85 -8.97 -11.01
CA GLU A 114 -23.00 -9.89 -9.87
C GLU A 114 -22.14 -9.41 -8.70
N PHE A 115 -22.62 -9.62 -7.49
CA PHE A 115 -21.87 -9.43 -6.27
C PHE A 115 -22.26 -10.47 -5.22
N ALA A 116 -21.36 -10.75 -4.31
CA ALA A 116 -21.61 -11.60 -3.15
C ALA A 116 -21.27 -10.82 -1.88
N ASP A 117 -22.23 -10.78 -0.97
CA ASP A 117 -22.05 -10.20 0.34
C ASP A 117 -21.16 -11.11 1.19
N LEU A 118 -20.04 -10.59 1.68
CA LEU A 118 -19.07 -11.36 2.44
C LEU A 118 -19.71 -12.02 3.68
N GLU A 119 -20.60 -11.32 4.38
CA GLU A 119 -21.29 -11.82 5.57
C GLU A 119 -22.17 -13.05 5.26
N LYS A 120 -22.63 -13.17 4.03
CA LYS A 120 -23.46 -14.31 3.60
C LYS A 120 -22.63 -15.48 3.09
N VAL A 121 -21.44 -15.22 2.56
CA VAL A 121 -20.67 -16.25 1.87
C VAL A 121 -19.46 -16.76 2.66
N TYR A 122 -19.01 -16.05 3.72
CA TYR A 122 -17.78 -16.42 4.46
C TYR A 122 -17.79 -17.88 4.94
N LYS A 123 -18.95 -18.42 5.32
CA LYS A 123 -19.08 -19.81 5.79
C LYS A 123 -18.63 -20.86 4.76
N LYS A 124 -18.58 -20.49 3.48
CA LYS A 124 -18.13 -21.39 2.38
C LYS A 124 -16.62 -21.41 2.23
N PHE A 125 -15.92 -20.36 2.71
CA PHE A 125 -14.50 -20.15 2.43
C PHE A 125 -13.65 -20.12 3.70
N ALA A 126 -14.22 -19.68 4.83
CA ALA A 126 -13.47 -19.49 6.05
C ALA A 126 -13.06 -20.82 6.71
N VAL A 127 -11.84 -20.85 7.21
CA VAL A 127 -11.39 -21.92 8.10
C VAL A 127 -11.82 -21.57 9.52
N HIS A 128 -12.63 -22.44 10.13
CA HIS A 128 -13.17 -22.21 11.48
C HIS A 128 -12.24 -22.77 12.55
N LYS A 129 -11.92 -21.95 13.52
CA LYS A 129 -11.16 -22.31 14.73
C LYS A 129 -11.96 -21.88 15.97
N LYS A 130 -11.78 -22.62 17.05
CA LYS A 130 -12.35 -22.26 18.38
C LYS A 130 -11.21 -21.89 19.31
N SER A 131 -11.41 -20.81 20.05
CA SER A 131 -10.47 -20.35 21.07
C SER A 131 -11.22 -19.72 22.25
N HIS A 132 -10.63 -19.71 23.42
CA HIS A 132 -11.19 -19.02 24.60
C HIS A 132 -11.03 -17.49 24.52
N ILE A 133 -10.01 -17.04 23.79
CA ILE A 133 -9.71 -15.63 23.54
C ILE A 133 -9.44 -15.42 22.06
N PRO A 134 -9.69 -14.22 21.52
CA PRO A 134 -9.25 -13.89 20.18
C PRO A 134 -7.72 -13.87 20.09
N HIS A 135 -7.17 -14.39 19.02
CA HIS A 135 -5.76 -14.32 18.65
C HIS A 135 -5.61 -13.58 17.33
N TYR A 136 -4.44 -13.00 17.08
CA TYR A 136 -4.12 -12.39 15.80
C TYR A 136 -4.16 -13.42 14.67
N MET A 137 -4.39 -12.96 13.44
CA MET A 137 -4.50 -13.85 12.28
C MET A 137 -3.23 -14.68 12.04
N GLU A 138 -2.06 -14.14 12.35
CA GLU A 138 -0.77 -14.83 12.22
C GLU A 138 -0.66 -16.05 13.15
N HIS A 139 -1.32 -16.04 14.31
CA HIS A 139 -1.43 -17.20 15.19
C HIS A 139 -2.08 -18.41 14.49
N TYR A 140 -2.95 -18.13 13.53
CA TYR A 140 -3.62 -19.14 12.72
C TYR A 140 -2.91 -19.44 11.39
N GLY A 141 -1.72 -18.86 11.16
CA GLY A 141 -0.96 -19.00 9.93
C GLY A 141 -1.46 -18.16 8.77
N GLN A 142 -2.28 -17.16 9.04
CA GLN A 142 -2.78 -16.20 8.05
C GLN A 142 -2.01 -14.88 8.19
N ASN A 143 -1.39 -14.40 7.11
CA ASN A 143 -0.58 -13.19 7.11
C ASN A 143 -1.22 -12.00 6.37
N SER A 144 -2.39 -12.21 5.76
CA SER A 144 -3.13 -11.16 5.06
C SER A 144 -4.60 -11.53 4.91
N GLY A 145 -5.44 -10.57 4.55
CA GLY A 145 -6.86 -10.79 4.29
C GLY A 145 -7.75 -10.37 5.45
N LEU A 146 -8.76 -11.16 5.75
CA LEU A 146 -9.78 -10.86 6.74
C LEU A 146 -9.87 -11.97 7.79
N ILE A 147 -10.08 -11.60 9.05
CA ILE A 147 -10.42 -12.50 10.13
C ILE A 147 -11.75 -12.08 10.76
N LEU A 148 -12.63 -13.04 11.01
CA LEU A 148 -13.89 -12.81 11.69
C LEU A 148 -13.86 -13.46 13.08
N TYR A 149 -13.99 -12.63 14.10
CA TYR A 149 -14.21 -13.10 15.46
C TYR A 149 -15.70 -13.09 15.76
N SER A 150 -16.21 -14.17 16.31
CA SER A 150 -17.62 -14.27 16.71
C SER A 150 -17.78 -14.95 18.05
N THR A 151 -18.69 -14.42 18.85
CA THR A 151 -19.06 -15.02 20.14
C THR A 151 -20.53 -14.77 20.43
N THR A 152 -21.09 -15.53 21.33
CA THR A 152 -22.44 -15.31 21.83
C THR A 152 -22.36 -14.92 23.30
N LEU A 153 -22.85 -13.72 23.59
CA LEU A 153 -22.99 -13.23 24.96
C LEU A 153 -24.40 -13.52 25.46
N LYS A 154 -24.49 -14.00 26.71
CA LYS A 154 -25.78 -14.25 27.38
C LYS A 154 -25.93 -13.22 28.51
N GLY A 155 -27.02 -12.47 28.50
CA GLY A 155 -27.31 -11.45 29.52
C GLY A 155 -27.81 -10.14 28.96
N ASN A 156 -27.92 -9.14 29.81
CA ASN A 156 -28.29 -7.77 29.45
C ASN A 156 -27.02 -6.89 29.59
N TYR A 157 -26.58 -6.34 28.45
CA TYR A 157 -25.37 -5.52 28.36
C TYR A 157 -25.69 -4.07 27.97
N ARG A 158 -26.83 -3.56 28.41
CA ARG A 158 -27.16 -2.12 28.25
C ARG A 158 -26.07 -1.27 28.90
N ASP A 159 -25.68 -0.22 28.22
CA ASP A 159 -24.70 0.77 28.70
C ASP A 159 -23.28 0.18 28.95
N SER A 160 -23.00 -0.97 28.34
CA SER A 160 -21.69 -1.60 28.43
C SER A 160 -20.77 -1.13 27.29
N LYS A 161 -19.47 -1.08 27.59
CA LYS A 161 -18.44 -0.70 26.62
C LYS A 161 -17.69 -1.94 26.14
N LEU A 162 -17.63 -2.14 24.83
CA LEU A 162 -16.72 -3.09 24.22
C LEU A 162 -15.33 -2.48 24.08
N ASN A 163 -14.33 -3.12 24.64
CA ASN A 163 -12.93 -2.77 24.42
C ASN A 163 -12.27 -3.88 23.58
N ALA A 164 -11.76 -3.50 22.41
CA ALA A 164 -11.00 -4.39 21.54
C ALA A 164 -9.51 -3.94 21.59
N PHE A 165 -8.75 -4.52 22.51
CA PHE A 165 -7.32 -4.22 22.65
C PHE A 165 -6.51 -4.90 21.53
N GLY A 166 -5.45 -4.21 21.07
CA GLY A 166 -4.52 -4.74 20.09
C GLY A 166 -5.03 -4.71 18.64
N VAL A 167 -6.09 -3.95 18.37
CA VAL A 167 -6.51 -3.68 16.98
C VAL A 167 -5.61 -2.60 16.39
N HIS A 168 -4.83 -2.96 15.37
CA HIS A 168 -3.97 -2.04 14.62
C HIS A 168 -4.45 -1.82 13.18
N ASP A 169 -5.48 -2.57 12.76
CA ASP A 169 -6.14 -2.51 11.47
C ASP A 169 -7.54 -1.90 11.58
N ILE A 170 -8.38 -2.06 10.57
CA ILE A 170 -9.78 -1.65 10.61
C ILE A 170 -10.62 -2.79 11.20
N ALA A 171 -11.42 -2.48 12.21
CA ALA A 171 -12.40 -3.38 12.78
C ALA A 171 -13.83 -2.91 12.49
N TYR A 172 -14.66 -3.80 12.01
CA TYR A 172 -16.10 -3.61 11.90
C TYR A 172 -16.79 -4.45 12.95
N VAL A 173 -17.57 -3.80 13.82
CA VAL A 173 -18.24 -4.46 14.95
C VAL A 173 -19.72 -4.62 14.64
N TYR A 174 -20.20 -5.84 14.75
CA TYR A 174 -21.62 -6.16 14.57
C TYR A 174 -22.20 -6.72 15.87
N ILE A 175 -23.38 -6.23 16.24
CA ILE A 175 -24.16 -6.78 17.35
C ILE A 175 -25.51 -7.23 16.80
N ASN A 176 -25.79 -8.52 16.90
CA ASN A 176 -27.00 -9.14 16.33
C ASN A 176 -27.19 -8.86 14.83
N GLY A 177 -26.10 -8.79 14.08
CA GLY A 177 -26.11 -8.51 12.64
C GLY A 177 -26.16 -7.02 12.25
N GLU A 178 -26.18 -6.11 13.21
CA GLU A 178 -26.16 -4.67 12.95
C GLU A 178 -24.77 -4.08 13.21
N LEU A 179 -24.25 -3.34 12.22
CA LEU A 179 -23.01 -2.59 12.34
C LEU A 179 -23.15 -1.48 13.40
N LYS A 180 -22.18 -1.35 14.29
CA LYS A 180 -22.16 -0.38 15.42
C LYS A 180 -20.98 0.56 15.32
#